data_dd20e2027510030e75d44577bd3a21a7
#
_entry.id   dd20e2027510030e75d44577bd3a21a7
#
_cell.length_a   1.000
_cell.length_b   1.000
_cell.length_c   1.000
_cell.angle_alpha   90.00
_cell.angle_beta   90.00
_cell.angle_gamma   90.00
#
_symmetry.space_group_name_H-M   'P 1'
#
loop_
_entity.id
_entity.type
_entity.pdbx_description
1 polymer ?
#
loop_
_entity_poly.entity_id
_entity_poly.type
_entity_poly.pdbx_seq_one_letter_code
_entity_poly.pdbx_strand_id
1 'polypeptide(L)'
;MKQLWCAMSLMAGSLLFSVNASADTSSGALLQQMNLASQSLNYELSFVSISKQGVESLRYRHARLNNQPLAQLLQLDGPRREVVLRGTEISYFEPGLDPFTLNGDYIVDSLPSLVYSDFKRLSAAYDFISVGRTR
;
A
#
# COMPACT_ATOMS: atom_id res chain seq x y z
N MET A 1 -31.70 73.41 -15.08
CA MET A 1 -32.12 72.31 -14.21
C MET A 1 -32.07 71.03 -15.04
N LYS A 2 -30.93 70.40 -15.19
CA LYS A 2 -30.78 69.13 -15.88
C LYS A 2 -29.78 68.31 -15.12
N GLN A 3 -30.23 67.30 -14.45
CA GLN A 3 -29.39 66.34 -13.74
C GLN A 3 -28.83 65.32 -14.73
N LEU A 4 -27.52 65.32 -14.89
CA LEU A 4 -26.80 64.26 -15.57
C LEU A 4 -26.54 63.13 -14.59
N TRP A 5 -27.10 61.98 -14.87
CA TRP A 5 -26.75 60.74 -14.17
C TRP A 5 -25.64 60.05 -14.94
N CYS A 6 -24.46 60.07 -14.42
CA CYS A 6 -23.36 59.20 -14.86
C CYS A 6 -23.58 57.79 -14.30
N ALA A 7 -23.94 56.87 -15.15
CA ALA A 7 -23.93 55.46 -14.84
C ALA A 7 -22.47 54.96 -14.90
N MET A 8 -21.91 54.67 -13.76
CA MET A 8 -20.58 54.10 -13.62
C MET A 8 -20.72 52.57 -13.57
N SER A 9 -20.53 51.93 -14.72
CA SER A 9 -20.51 50.48 -14.86
C SER A 9 -19.23 49.93 -14.24
N LEU A 10 -19.35 49.33 -13.09
CA LEU A 10 -18.27 48.60 -12.43
C LEU A 10 -18.18 47.23 -13.06
N MET A 11 -17.23 47.04 -13.96
CA MET A 11 -16.91 45.74 -14.57
C MET A 11 -16.00 44.96 -13.65
N ALA A 12 -16.61 44.15 -12.80
CA ALA A 12 -15.88 43.20 -11.93
C ALA A 12 -15.35 42.06 -12.77
N GLY A 13 -14.10 42.18 -13.19
CA GLY A 13 -13.38 41.10 -13.86
C GLY A 13 -13.01 40.02 -12.84
N SER A 14 -13.79 38.94 -12.82
CA SER A 14 -13.45 37.73 -12.07
C SER A 14 -12.28 37.00 -12.72
N LEU A 15 -11.08 37.26 -12.25
CA LEU A 15 -9.89 36.49 -12.58
C LEU A 15 -10.04 35.10 -11.89
N LEU A 16 -10.54 34.13 -12.63
CA LEU A 16 -10.49 32.72 -12.26
C LEU A 16 -9.02 32.28 -12.37
N PHE A 17 -8.30 32.37 -11.27
CA PHE A 17 -7.03 31.67 -11.13
C PHE A 17 -7.34 30.17 -11.05
N SER A 18 -7.26 29.48 -12.18
CA SER A 18 -7.17 28.03 -12.21
C SER A 18 -5.83 27.63 -11.59
N VAL A 19 -5.83 27.39 -10.29
CA VAL A 19 -4.71 26.76 -9.62
C VAL A 19 -4.71 25.31 -10.10
N ASN A 20 -3.94 25.02 -11.14
CA ASN A 20 -3.54 23.67 -11.46
C ASN A 20 -2.61 23.20 -10.33
N ALA A 21 -3.21 22.67 -9.26
CA ALA A 21 -2.48 21.90 -8.28
C ALA A 21 -2.07 20.57 -8.95
N SER A 22 -0.99 20.60 -9.70
CA SER A 22 -0.24 19.39 -10.00
C SER A 22 0.31 18.92 -8.67
N ALA A 23 -0.40 18.02 -8.01
CA ALA A 23 0.14 17.31 -6.87
C ALA A 23 1.26 16.42 -7.42
N ASP A 24 2.45 16.97 -7.48
CA ASP A 24 3.68 16.23 -7.72
C ASP A 24 3.90 15.38 -6.46
N THR A 25 3.20 14.24 -6.42
CA THR A 25 3.31 13.31 -5.32
C THR A 25 4.73 12.77 -5.37
N SER A 26 5.60 13.25 -4.50
CA SER A 26 6.96 12.77 -4.42
C SER A 26 6.95 11.24 -4.30
N SER A 27 7.94 10.56 -4.88
CA SER A 27 8.02 9.10 -4.84
C SER A 27 8.00 8.57 -3.41
N GLY A 28 8.61 9.29 -2.47
CA GLY A 28 8.56 8.98 -1.05
C GLY A 28 7.16 9.06 -0.46
N ALA A 29 6.36 10.08 -0.83
CA ALA A 29 4.97 10.20 -0.39
C ALA A 29 4.09 9.08 -0.95
N LEU A 30 4.31 8.67 -2.21
CA LEU A 30 3.60 7.53 -2.81
C LEU A 30 3.89 6.22 -2.07
N LEU A 31 5.14 5.94 -1.76
CA LEU A 31 5.56 4.75 -1.02
C LEU A 31 5.01 4.75 0.41
N GLN A 32 4.95 5.90 1.06
CA GLN A 32 4.33 6.04 2.37
C GLN A 32 2.82 5.78 2.32
N GLN A 33 2.10 6.30 1.31
CA GLN A 33 0.69 6.01 1.09
C GLN A 33 0.45 4.53 0.83
N MET A 34 1.32 3.86 0.05
CA MET A 34 1.26 2.43 -0.18
C MET A 34 1.42 1.64 1.13
N ASN A 35 2.35 2.02 1.99
CA ASN A 35 2.54 1.39 3.30
C ASN A 35 1.30 1.55 4.19
N LEU A 36 0.70 2.74 4.25
CA LEU A 36 -0.55 2.97 4.99
C LEU A 36 -1.72 2.16 4.40
N ALA A 37 -1.82 2.10 3.07
CA ALA A 37 -2.84 1.33 2.39
C ALA A 37 -2.70 -0.18 2.65
N SER A 38 -1.48 -0.69 2.72
CA SER A 38 -1.20 -2.11 3.01
C SER A 38 -1.67 -2.55 4.39
N GLN A 39 -1.78 -1.62 5.34
CA GLN A 39 -2.26 -1.90 6.70
C GLN A 39 -3.78 -1.78 6.85
N SER A 40 -4.46 -1.05 5.98
CA SER A 40 -5.88 -0.69 6.13
C SER A 40 -6.79 -1.31 5.07
N LEU A 41 -6.28 -1.57 3.88
CA LEU A 41 -7.07 -2.05 2.75
C LEU A 41 -7.09 -3.59 2.69
N ASN A 42 -8.12 -4.11 2.02
CA ASN A 42 -8.15 -5.49 1.58
C ASN A 42 -7.44 -5.58 0.23
N TYR A 43 -6.46 -6.46 0.11
CA TYR A 43 -5.70 -6.62 -1.13
C TYR A 43 -5.16 -8.04 -1.32
N GLU A 44 -4.80 -8.35 -2.54
CA GLU A 44 -4.07 -9.57 -2.91
C GLU A 44 -2.79 -9.18 -3.65
N LEU A 45 -1.72 -9.90 -3.36
CA LEU A 45 -0.39 -9.70 -3.92
C LEU A 45 0.17 -11.06 -4.31
N SER A 46 0.62 -11.22 -5.56
CA SER A 46 1.39 -12.38 -6.00
C SER A 46 2.82 -11.96 -6.29
N PHE A 47 3.77 -12.75 -5.83
CA PHE A 47 5.20 -12.45 -5.97
C PHE A 47 6.02 -13.74 -6.03
N VAL A 48 7.26 -13.59 -6.47
CA VAL A 48 8.27 -14.65 -6.46
C VAL A 48 9.30 -14.34 -5.39
N SER A 49 9.53 -15.30 -4.52
CA SER A 49 10.61 -15.26 -3.53
C SER A 49 11.81 -16.02 -4.05
N ILE A 50 12.97 -15.40 -4.06
CA ILE A 50 14.23 -16.00 -4.48
C ILE A 50 15.14 -16.06 -3.25
N SER A 51 15.50 -17.25 -2.84
CA SER A 51 16.34 -17.50 -1.67
C SER A 51 17.43 -18.51 -2.00
N LYS A 52 18.31 -18.79 -1.04
CA LYS A 52 19.31 -19.87 -1.18
C LYS A 52 18.67 -21.25 -1.27
N GLN A 53 17.45 -21.41 -0.78
CA GLN A 53 16.69 -22.65 -0.79
C GLN A 53 15.99 -22.91 -2.13
N GLY A 54 15.81 -21.87 -2.94
CA GLY A 54 15.17 -21.97 -4.25
C GLY A 54 14.33 -20.76 -4.61
N VAL A 55 13.45 -20.98 -5.60
CA VAL A 55 12.51 -20.01 -6.12
C VAL A 55 11.11 -20.51 -5.80
N GLU A 56 10.30 -19.69 -5.16
CA GLU A 56 8.93 -19.98 -4.75
C GLU A 56 7.97 -18.92 -5.27
N SER A 57 6.84 -19.34 -5.81
CA SER A 57 5.74 -18.46 -6.20
C SER A 57 4.73 -18.41 -5.06
N LEU A 58 4.45 -17.20 -4.58
CA LEU A 58 3.65 -16.97 -3.39
C LEU A 58 2.49 -16.03 -3.70
N ARG A 59 1.37 -16.24 -3.01
CA ARG A 59 0.23 -15.34 -2.98
C ARG A 59 -0.05 -14.91 -1.54
N TYR A 60 -0.10 -13.62 -1.33
CA TYR A 60 -0.47 -13.02 -0.07
C TYR A 60 -1.82 -12.31 -0.20
N ARG A 61 -2.72 -12.58 0.71
CA ARG A 61 -3.99 -11.90 0.86
C ARG A 61 -4.04 -11.23 2.22
N HIS A 62 -4.47 -9.99 2.22
CA HIS A 62 -4.69 -9.22 3.45
C HIS A 62 -6.11 -8.67 3.47
N ALA A 63 -6.74 -8.76 4.64
CA ALA A 63 -8.04 -8.19 4.91
C ALA A 63 -8.13 -7.70 6.36
N ARG A 64 -9.10 -6.87 6.65
CA ARG A 64 -9.45 -6.50 8.02
C ARG A 64 -10.90 -6.84 8.29
N LEU A 65 -11.14 -7.52 9.40
CA LEU A 65 -12.48 -7.83 9.89
C LEU A 65 -12.58 -7.41 11.35
N ASN A 66 -13.57 -6.57 11.68
CA ASN A 66 -13.77 -6.05 13.04
C ASN A 66 -12.50 -5.46 13.65
N ASN A 67 -11.76 -4.70 12.86
CA ASN A 67 -10.47 -4.08 13.21
C ASN A 67 -9.32 -5.07 13.51
N GLN A 68 -9.51 -6.35 13.25
CA GLN A 68 -8.46 -7.36 13.36
C GLN A 68 -7.84 -7.68 12.00
N PRO A 69 -6.53 -7.88 11.91
CA PRO A 69 -5.88 -8.32 10.69
C PRO A 69 -6.22 -9.78 10.40
N LEU A 70 -6.51 -10.05 9.14
CA LEU A 70 -6.60 -11.37 8.54
C LEU A 70 -5.62 -11.44 7.41
N ALA A 71 -4.78 -12.44 7.36
CA ALA A 71 -3.88 -12.63 6.24
C ALA A 71 -3.73 -14.10 5.89
N GLN A 72 -3.43 -14.37 4.62
CA GLN A 72 -3.14 -15.69 4.11
C GLN A 72 -1.90 -15.59 3.22
N LEU A 73 -0.91 -16.41 3.46
CA LEU A 73 0.22 -16.64 2.57
C LEU A 73 0.10 -18.06 2.02
N LEU A 74 0.02 -18.18 0.71
CA LEU A 74 -0.16 -19.44 0.01
C LEU A 74 0.98 -19.66 -0.96
N GLN A 75 1.64 -20.82 -0.90
CA GLN A 75 2.57 -21.28 -1.92
C GLN A 75 1.80 -21.79 -3.14
N LEU A 76 2.17 -21.32 -4.34
CA LEU A 76 1.47 -21.61 -5.58
C LEU A 76 2.12 -22.74 -6.37
N ASP A 77 3.37 -23.05 -6.12
CA ASP A 77 4.16 -24.09 -6.75
C ASP A 77 4.70 -25.09 -5.70
N GLY A 78 4.91 -26.33 -6.14
CA GLY A 78 5.35 -27.41 -5.25
C GLY A 78 4.31 -27.86 -4.23
N PRO A 79 4.74 -28.42 -3.09
CA PRO A 79 3.85 -28.81 -2.01
C PRO A 79 3.10 -27.61 -1.46
N ARG A 80 1.77 -27.70 -1.39
CA ARG A 80 0.93 -26.61 -0.92
C ARG A 80 1.21 -26.30 0.55
N ARG A 81 1.88 -25.19 0.81
CA ARG A 81 2.03 -24.62 2.14
C ARG A 81 1.16 -23.39 2.27
N GLU A 82 0.50 -23.28 3.40
CA GLU A 82 -0.40 -22.17 3.70
C GLU A 82 -0.18 -21.68 5.12
N VAL A 83 -0.09 -20.38 5.27
CA VAL A 83 0.02 -19.70 6.57
C VAL A 83 -1.15 -18.73 6.69
N VAL A 84 -1.91 -18.82 7.77
CA VAL A 84 -3.09 -18.00 8.02
C VAL A 84 -2.89 -17.21 9.31
N LEU A 85 -2.98 -15.88 9.22
CA LEU A 85 -3.03 -14.97 10.37
C LEU A 85 -4.49 -14.60 10.65
N ARG A 86 -4.90 -14.73 11.91
CA ARG A 86 -6.18 -14.25 12.40
C ARG A 86 -5.97 -13.51 13.74
N GLY A 87 -5.99 -12.20 13.69
CA GLY A 87 -5.69 -11.37 14.86
C GLY A 87 -4.24 -11.57 15.31
N THR A 88 -4.02 -12.28 16.38
CA THR A 88 -2.71 -12.60 16.97
C THR A 88 -2.37 -14.09 16.90
N GLU A 89 -3.06 -14.84 16.07
CA GLU A 89 -2.90 -16.28 15.90
C GLU A 89 -2.42 -16.60 14.49
N ILE A 90 -1.31 -17.32 14.36
CA ILE A 90 -0.75 -17.75 13.08
C ILE A 90 -0.83 -19.28 13.01
N SER A 91 -1.59 -19.78 12.04
CA SER A 91 -1.75 -21.21 11.78
C SER A 91 -0.97 -21.64 10.55
N TYR A 92 -0.26 -22.74 10.63
CA TYR A 92 0.55 -23.32 9.57
C TYR A 92 -0.07 -24.63 9.09
N PHE A 93 -0.17 -24.75 7.77
CA PHE A 93 -0.67 -25.95 7.09
C PHE A 93 0.34 -26.39 6.05
N GLU A 94 0.84 -27.63 6.19
CA GLU A 94 1.77 -28.24 5.24
C GLU A 94 1.39 -29.71 5.04
N PRO A 95 1.42 -30.25 3.80
CA PRO A 95 1.12 -31.66 3.54
C PRO A 95 2.06 -32.59 4.31
N GLY A 96 1.48 -33.56 5.00
CA GLY A 96 2.24 -34.55 5.78
C GLY A 96 2.64 -34.13 7.20
N LEU A 97 2.27 -32.91 7.61
CA LEU A 97 2.43 -32.45 8.99
C LEU A 97 1.07 -32.11 9.59
N ASP A 98 0.94 -32.34 10.90
CA ASP A 98 -0.23 -31.87 11.63
C ASP A 98 -0.23 -30.32 11.68
N PRO A 99 -1.36 -29.67 11.45
CA PRO A 99 -1.46 -28.22 11.57
C PRO A 99 -1.06 -27.75 12.97
N PHE A 100 -0.31 -26.66 13.05
CA PHE A 100 0.05 -26.07 14.33
C PHE A 100 -0.17 -24.55 14.31
N THR A 101 -0.32 -23.99 15.49
CA THR A 101 -0.62 -22.57 15.69
C THR A 101 0.38 -21.95 16.65
N LEU A 102 0.80 -20.73 16.31
CA LEU A 102 1.68 -19.89 17.10
C LEU A 102 1.00 -18.55 17.39
N ASN A 103 1.39 -17.90 18.49
CA ASN A 103 1.02 -16.52 18.73
C ASN A 103 1.96 -15.58 17.99
N GLY A 104 1.41 -14.66 17.22
CA GLY A 104 2.13 -13.64 16.47
C GLY A 104 1.15 -12.65 15.84
N ASP A 105 1.62 -11.49 15.51
CA ASP A 105 0.80 -10.40 14.97
C ASP A 105 1.04 -10.11 13.48
N TYR A 106 2.01 -10.79 12.85
CA TYR A 106 2.33 -10.60 11.44
C TYR A 106 3.07 -11.80 10.81
N ILE A 107 2.88 -11.98 9.50
CA ILE A 107 3.55 -12.97 8.66
C ILE A 107 4.61 -12.23 7.82
N VAL A 108 5.73 -11.82 8.41
CA VAL A 108 6.67 -10.88 7.74
C VAL A 108 7.75 -11.56 6.95
N ASP A 109 8.30 -12.65 7.45
CA ASP A 109 9.54 -13.24 6.92
C ASP A 109 9.45 -13.67 5.45
N SER A 110 8.24 -13.89 4.96
CA SER A 110 7.97 -14.31 3.59
C SER A 110 7.41 -13.20 2.69
N LEU A 111 7.18 -11.99 3.22
CA LEU A 111 6.66 -10.87 2.43
C LEU A 111 7.77 -10.02 1.83
N PRO A 112 7.57 -9.45 0.64
CA PRO A 112 8.49 -8.45 0.10
C PRO A 112 8.65 -7.29 1.08
N SER A 113 9.88 -6.88 1.34
CA SER A 113 10.18 -5.77 2.26
C SER A 113 9.44 -4.48 1.92
N LEU A 114 9.09 -4.29 0.64
CA LEU A 114 8.31 -3.17 0.16
C LEU A 114 6.95 -3.03 0.86
N VAL A 115 6.33 -4.14 1.29
CA VAL A 115 4.99 -4.14 1.90
C VAL A 115 5.00 -3.61 3.34
N TYR A 116 6.09 -3.86 4.09
CA TYR A 116 6.17 -3.52 5.51
C TYR A 116 7.27 -2.52 5.88
N SER A 117 8.00 -2.00 4.89
CA SER A 117 9.05 -1.01 5.15
C SER A 117 8.49 0.32 5.64
N ASP A 118 9.12 0.89 6.65
CA ASP A 118 8.85 2.24 7.11
C ASP A 118 9.53 3.26 6.19
N PHE A 119 8.83 3.67 5.14
CA PHE A 119 9.33 4.64 4.16
C PHE A 119 9.57 6.03 4.75
N LYS A 120 8.90 6.40 5.84
CA LYS A 120 9.16 7.65 6.54
C LYS A 120 10.56 7.64 7.17
N ARG A 121 10.94 6.53 7.75
CA ARG A 121 12.28 6.36 8.31
C ARG A 121 13.35 6.23 7.22
N LEU A 122 13.04 5.51 6.15
CA LEU A 122 13.96 5.32 5.03
C LEU A 122 14.24 6.64 4.30
N SER A 123 13.29 7.56 4.20
CA SER A 123 13.49 8.87 3.57
C SER A 123 14.47 9.78 4.31
N ALA A 124 14.86 9.45 5.54
CA ALA A 124 15.93 10.14 6.24
C ALA A 124 17.34 9.76 5.73
N ALA A 125 17.47 8.61 5.05
CA ALA A 125 18.76 8.08 4.57
C ALA A 125 18.78 7.84 3.05
N TYR A 126 17.61 7.84 2.38
CA TYR A 126 17.48 7.53 0.95
C TYR A 126 16.56 8.51 0.25
N ASP A 127 16.94 8.90 -0.96
CA ASP A 127 16.08 9.64 -1.87
C ASP A 127 15.35 8.66 -2.79
N PHE A 128 14.02 8.81 -2.89
CA PHE A 128 13.18 8.02 -3.77
C PHE A 128 12.87 8.81 -5.03
N ILE A 129 13.31 8.30 -6.18
CA ILE A 129 13.17 8.97 -7.47
C ILE A 129 12.26 8.15 -8.37
N SER A 130 11.22 8.79 -8.93
CA SER A 130 10.38 8.17 -9.95
C SER A 130 11.09 8.16 -11.29
N VAL A 131 11.27 6.99 -11.88
CA VAL A 131 11.89 6.82 -13.22
C VAL A 131 10.85 6.74 -14.34
N GLY A 132 9.58 7.04 -14.07
CA GLY A 132 8.50 7.05 -15.03
C GLY A 132 7.52 5.88 -14.87
N ARG A 133 6.44 5.91 -15.65
CA ARG A 133 5.47 4.82 -15.75
C ARG A 133 5.79 3.99 -16.98
N THR A 134 6.02 2.69 -16.80
CA THR A 134 5.90 1.72 -17.88
C THR A 134 4.43 1.57 -18.24
N ARG A 135 4.11 1.73 -19.51
CA ARG A 135 2.76 1.47 -20.07
C ARG A 135 2.59 -0.02 -20.29
#